data_19f314bde2efde74e938845023751323
#
_entry.id   19f314bde2efde74e938845023751323
#
_cell.length_a   1.000
_cell.length_b   1.000
_cell.length_c   1.000
_cell.angle_alpha   90.00
_cell.angle_beta   90.00
_cell.angle_gamma   90.00
#
_symmetry.space_group_name_H-M   'P 1'
#
loop_
_entity.id
_entity.type
_entity.pdbx_description
1 polymer ?
#
loop_
_entity_poly.entity_id
_entity_poly.type
_entity_poly.pdbx_seq_one_letter_code
_entity_poly.pdbx_strand_id
1 'polypeptide(L)'
;IASIIVMDPDILVLDEPTSNLDPRGVDDLIEIISYIRARNKTLVIATHDMDFAAEILERCYILDGGRIVGEGGCESVLTDMNLLEQHGLKSPTVTRIFSKLGGLERLPFRLKDAVDLFKKLRGQ
;
A
#
# COMPACT_ATOMS: atom_id res chain seq x y z
N ILE A 1 -8.37 -13.69 11.65
CA ILE A 1 -7.99 -14.00 10.24
C ILE A 1 -7.83 -15.52 10.05
N ALA A 2 -7.15 -16.21 10.97
CA ALA A 2 -6.91 -17.64 10.84
C ALA A 2 -8.20 -18.46 10.64
N SER A 3 -9.25 -18.14 11.39
CA SER A 3 -10.55 -18.84 11.27
C SER A 3 -11.20 -18.64 9.89
N ILE A 4 -11.01 -17.48 9.29
CA ILE A 4 -11.56 -17.15 7.96
C ILE A 4 -10.76 -17.87 6.88
N ILE A 5 -9.46 -18.00 7.05
CA ILE A 5 -8.58 -18.71 6.10
C ILE A 5 -8.95 -20.19 6.04
N VAL A 6 -9.26 -20.79 7.17
CA VAL A 6 -9.69 -22.20 7.24
C VAL A 6 -10.95 -22.45 6.41
N MET A 7 -11.84 -21.45 6.26
CA MET A 7 -13.02 -21.53 5.42
C MET A 7 -12.71 -21.52 3.93
N ASP A 8 -11.48 -21.17 3.53
CA ASP A 8 -10.97 -21.10 2.16
C ASP A 8 -11.87 -20.27 1.23
N PRO A 9 -12.18 -19.01 1.57
CA PRO A 9 -13.05 -18.18 0.74
C PRO A 9 -12.36 -17.78 -0.56
N ASP A 10 -13.15 -17.59 -1.62
CA ASP A 10 -12.63 -17.06 -2.90
C ASP A 10 -12.38 -15.56 -2.84
N ILE A 11 -13.16 -14.86 -2.03
CA ILE A 11 -13.04 -13.41 -1.83
C ILE A 11 -12.94 -13.16 -0.34
N LEU A 12 -11.87 -12.46 0.06
CA LEU A 12 -11.66 -12.04 1.44
C LEU A 12 -11.66 -10.52 1.51
N VAL A 13 -12.48 -9.97 2.41
CA VAL A 13 -12.56 -8.53 2.66
C VAL A 13 -12.00 -8.23 4.05
N LEU A 14 -11.01 -7.36 4.12
CA LEU A 14 -10.40 -6.91 5.38
C LEU A 14 -10.61 -5.40 5.54
N ASP A 15 -11.07 -4.99 6.71
CA ASP A 15 -11.26 -3.59 7.06
C ASP A 15 -10.24 -3.19 8.13
N GLU A 16 -9.39 -2.22 7.80
CA GLU A 16 -8.31 -1.71 8.65
C GLU A 16 -7.50 -2.82 9.34
N PRO A 17 -6.92 -3.76 8.57
CA PRO A 17 -6.33 -4.96 9.17
C PRO A 17 -5.06 -4.70 9.96
N THR A 18 -4.40 -3.55 9.80
CA THR A 18 -3.20 -3.18 10.57
C THR A 18 -3.52 -2.45 11.86
N SER A 19 -4.77 -2.08 12.06
CA SER A 19 -5.22 -1.40 13.28
C SER A 19 -4.91 -2.27 14.51
N ASN A 20 -4.28 -1.67 15.51
CA ASN A 20 -3.90 -2.34 16.77
C ASN A 20 -2.83 -3.45 16.64
N LEU A 21 -2.16 -3.56 15.50
CA LEU A 21 -1.02 -4.46 15.34
C LEU A 21 0.29 -3.73 15.64
N ASP A 22 1.20 -4.42 16.33
CA ASP A 22 2.59 -3.98 16.42
C ASP A 22 3.32 -4.25 15.09
N PRO A 23 4.55 -3.75 14.89
CA PRO A 23 5.27 -3.96 13.64
C PRO A 23 5.43 -5.43 13.24
N ARG A 24 5.63 -6.31 14.20
CA ARG A 24 5.75 -7.75 13.97
C ARG A 24 4.43 -8.34 13.49
N GLY A 25 3.31 -7.90 14.07
CA GLY A 25 1.98 -8.30 13.64
C GLY A 25 1.67 -7.85 12.21
N VAL A 26 2.15 -6.69 11.80
CA VAL A 26 2.02 -6.20 10.42
C VAL A 26 2.82 -7.09 9.47
N ASP A 27 4.04 -7.46 9.82
CA ASP A 27 4.86 -8.36 9.00
C ASP A 27 4.20 -9.73 8.84
N ASP A 28 3.66 -10.28 9.92
CA ASP A 28 2.92 -11.54 9.88
C ASP A 28 1.69 -11.45 8.98
N LEU A 29 0.97 -10.32 9.03
CA LEU A 29 -0.19 -10.07 8.17
C LEU A 29 0.21 -10.02 6.70
N ILE A 30 1.31 -9.36 6.37
CA ILE A 30 1.84 -9.29 5.00
C ILE A 30 2.17 -10.70 4.47
N GLU A 31 2.76 -11.56 5.29
CA GLU A 31 3.02 -12.95 4.92
C GLU A 31 1.74 -13.73 4.63
N ILE A 32 0.72 -13.56 5.47
CA ILE A 32 -0.60 -14.18 5.29
C ILE A 32 -1.24 -13.70 3.99
N ILE A 33 -1.19 -12.41 3.70
CA ILE A 33 -1.72 -11.83 2.47
C ILE A 33 -1.00 -12.41 1.24
N SER A 34 0.32 -12.54 1.30
CA SER A 34 1.11 -13.14 0.24
C SER A 34 0.73 -14.59 -0.02
N TYR A 35 0.47 -15.33 1.04
CA TYR A 35 -0.02 -16.72 0.95
C TYR A 35 -1.38 -16.80 0.26
N ILE A 36 -2.31 -15.93 0.64
CA ILE A 36 -3.66 -15.87 0.05
C ILE A 36 -3.58 -15.53 -1.44
N ARG A 37 -2.76 -14.56 -1.81
CA ARG A 37 -2.56 -14.15 -3.20
C ARG A 37 -1.96 -15.26 -4.06
N ALA A 38 -1.02 -16.03 -3.53
CA ALA A 38 -0.42 -17.15 -4.24
C ALA A 38 -1.44 -18.25 -4.57
N ARG A 39 -2.57 -18.29 -3.87
CA ARG A 39 -3.66 -19.22 -4.10
C ARG A 39 -4.74 -18.68 -5.06
N ASN A 40 -4.46 -17.57 -5.75
CA ASN A 40 -5.38 -16.93 -6.70
C ASN A 40 -6.72 -16.50 -6.07
N LYS A 41 -6.72 -16.18 -4.79
CA LYS A 41 -7.89 -15.62 -4.12
C LYS A 41 -7.96 -14.12 -4.35
N THR A 42 -9.18 -13.59 -4.33
CA THR A 42 -9.40 -12.13 -4.41
C THR A 42 -9.37 -11.54 -3.01
N LEU A 43 -8.60 -10.46 -2.85
CA LEU A 43 -8.45 -9.77 -1.60
C LEU A 43 -8.84 -8.31 -1.76
N VAL A 44 -9.78 -7.85 -0.94
CA VAL A 44 -10.20 -6.46 -0.87
C VAL A 44 -9.84 -5.92 0.51
N ILE A 45 -9.09 -4.84 0.55
CA ILE A 45 -8.63 -4.25 1.81
C ILE A 45 -9.02 -2.78 1.86
N ALA A 46 -9.73 -2.39 2.91
CA ALA A 46 -9.98 -0.99 3.22
C ALA A 46 -8.96 -0.54 4.28
N THR A 47 -8.18 0.48 3.98
CA THR A 47 -7.17 1.00 4.90
C THR A 47 -6.84 2.45 4.59
N HIS A 48 -6.40 3.19 5.59
CA HIS A 48 -5.77 4.51 5.45
C HIS A 48 -4.26 4.45 5.72
N ASP A 49 -3.72 3.26 5.97
CA ASP A 49 -2.28 3.04 6.14
C ASP A 49 -1.62 2.92 4.77
N MET A 50 -1.08 4.03 4.29
CA MET A 50 -0.52 4.11 2.93
C MET A 50 0.78 3.33 2.78
N ASP A 51 1.57 3.21 3.84
CA ASP A 51 2.80 2.40 3.81
C ASP A 51 2.47 0.90 3.67
N PHE A 52 1.49 0.44 4.41
CA PHE A 52 0.98 -0.92 4.28
C PHE A 52 0.36 -1.17 2.90
N ALA A 53 -0.48 -0.23 2.43
CA ALA A 53 -1.11 -0.33 1.12
C ALA A 53 -0.06 -0.44 0.00
N ALA A 54 1.00 0.34 0.08
CA ALA A 54 2.09 0.32 -0.91
C ALA A 54 2.76 -1.04 -1.02
N GLU A 55 2.91 -1.75 0.10
CA GLU A 55 3.59 -3.05 0.13
C GLU A 55 2.75 -4.18 -0.48
N ILE A 56 1.42 -4.08 -0.41
CA ILE A 56 0.56 -5.24 -0.70
C ILE A 56 -0.43 -5.05 -1.85
N LEU A 57 -0.83 -3.82 -2.16
CA LEU A 57 -1.90 -3.59 -3.14
C LEU A 57 -1.36 -3.48 -4.56
N GLU A 58 -2.12 -4.01 -5.51
CA GLU A 58 -1.85 -3.87 -6.94
C GLU A 58 -2.68 -2.75 -7.54
N ARG A 59 -3.93 -2.62 -7.11
CA ARG A 59 -4.88 -1.64 -7.59
C ARG A 59 -5.55 -0.94 -6.42
N CYS A 60 -5.74 0.37 -6.56
CA CYS A 60 -6.30 1.20 -5.51
C CYS A 60 -7.53 1.97 -6.00
N TYR A 61 -8.46 2.15 -5.08
CA TYR A 61 -9.61 3.04 -5.21
C TYR A 61 -9.60 4.00 -4.03
N ILE A 62 -9.67 5.30 -4.30
CA ILE A 62 -9.77 6.31 -3.25
C ILE A 62 -11.25 6.65 -3.07
N LEU A 63 -11.72 6.46 -1.85
CA LEU A 63 -13.11 6.75 -1.48
C LEU A 63 -13.17 8.01 -0.63
N ASP A 64 -14.06 8.91 -0.99
CA ASP A 64 -14.33 10.13 -0.21
C ASP A 64 -15.79 10.53 -0.39
N GLY A 65 -16.47 10.77 0.74
CA GLY A 65 -17.87 11.18 0.72
C GLY A 65 -18.81 10.20 -0.01
N GLY A 66 -18.52 8.91 0.08
CA GLY A 66 -19.32 7.87 -0.56
C GLY A 66 -19.08 7.72 -2.07
N ARG A 67 -18.03 8.33 -2.59
CA ARG A 67 -17.69 8.30 -4.02
C ARG A 67 -16.27 7.82 -4.25
N ILE A 68 -16.04 7.22 -5.42
CA ILE A 68 -14.69 6.93 -5.90
C ILE A 68 -14.16 8.21 -6.55
N VAL A 69 -13.10 8.78 -5.95
CA VAL A 69 -12.50 10.04 -6.41
C VAL A 69 -11.16 9.81 -7.12
N GLY A 70 -10.65 8.59 -7.09
CA GLY A 70 -9.44 8.19 -7.81
C GLY A 70 -9.35 6.68 -7.87
N GLU A 71 -8.80 6.17 -8.97
CA GLU A 71 -8.55 4.75 -9.15
C GLU A 71 -7.39 4.50 -10.09
N GLY A 72 -6.76 3.36 -9.96
CA GLY A 72 -5.68 2.95 -10.84
C GLY A 72 -4.72 1.98 -10.20
N GLY A 73 -3.60 1.74 -10.86
CA GLY A 73 -2.50 0.99 -10.30
C GLY A 73 -1.97 1.67 -9.03
N CYS A 74 -1.49 0.87 -8.10
CA CYS A 74 -1.08 1.36 -6.78
C CYS A 74 0.00 2.44 -6.89
N GLU A 75 1.00 2.26 -7.75
CA GLU A 75 2.04 3.26 -7.98
C GLU A 75 1.47 4.60 -8.40
N SER A 76 0.62 4.61 -9.42
CA SER A 76 0.06 5.84 -9.97
C SER A 76 -0.81 6.58 -8.95
N VAL A 77 -1.61 5.86 -8.17
CA VAL A 77 -2.50 6.45 -7.16
C VAL A 77 -1.74 6.93 -5.93
N LEU A 78 -0.84 6.11 -5.40
CA LEU A 78 -0.16 6.42 -4.14
C LEU A 78 0.97 7.46 -4.29
N THR A 79 1.46 7.70 -5.49
CA THR A 79 2.42 8.77 -5.76
C THR A 79 1.78 10.08 -6.22
N ASP A 80 0.48 10.08 -6.44
CA ASP A 80 -0.28 11.29 -6.75
C ASP A 80 -0.58 12.07 -5.46
N MET A 81 0.40 12.82 -5.00
CA MET A 81 0.34 13.53 -3.72
C MET A 81 -0.79 14.55 -3.68
N ASN A 82 -1.06 15.23 -4.80
CA ASN A 82 -2.14 16.21 -4.87
C ASN A 82 -3.50 15.56 -4.69
N LEU A 83 -3.75 14.45 -5.39
CA LEU A 83 -4.98 13.68 -5.24
C LEU A 83 -5.20 13.25 -3.79
N LEU A 84 -4.19 12.67 -3.19
CA LEU A 84 -4.29 12.17 -1.82
C LEU A 84 -4.53 13.30 -0.81
N GLU A 85 -3.80 14.40 -0.93
CA GLU A 85 -3.94 15.56 -0.03
C GLU A 85 -5.33 16.20 -0.13
N GLN A 86 -5.90 16.30 -1.34
CA GLN A 86 -7.26 16.82 -1.54
C GLN A 86 -8.31 16.02 -0.79
N HIS A 87 -8.04 14.77 -0.50
CA HIS A 87 -8.97 13.85 0.16
C HIS A 87 -8.52 13.41 1.56
N GLY A 88 -7.64 14.21 2.18
CA GLY A 88 -7.21 13.98 3.57
C GLY A 88 -6.25 12.82 3.77
N LEU A 89 -5.62 12.35 2.70
CA LEU A 89 -4.66 11.26 2.74
C LEU A 89 -3.24 11.77 2.47
N LYS A 90 -2.26 10.97 2.82
CA LYS A 90 -0.86 11.25 2.52
C LYS A 90 -0.25 10.09 1.75
N SER A 91 0.65 10.39 0.81
CA SER A 91 1.42 9.37 0.10
C SER A 91 2.29 8.56 1.08
N PRO A 92 2.76 7.38 0.67
CA PRO A 92 3.67 6.60 1.50
C PRO A 92 4.86 7.42 1.97
N THR A 93 5.40 7.06 3.12
CA THR A 93 6.49 7.81 3.77
C THR A 93 7.69 8.02 2.84
N VAL A 94 8.12 6.96 2.14
CA VAL A 94 9.25 7.05 1.21
C VAL A 94 8.96 7.99 0.04
N THR A 95 7.73 7.99 -0.48
CA THR A 95 7.30 8.90 -1.55
C THR A 95 7.45 10.34 -1.10
N ARG A 96 7.00 10.67 0.10
CA ARG A 96 7.10 12.03 0.67
C ARG A 96 8.55 12.47 0.88
N ILE A 97 9.41 11.58 1.36
CA ILE A 97 10.83 11.86 1.56
C ILE A 97 11.49 12.20 0.22
N PHE A 98 11.34 11.33 -0.77
CA PHE A 98 11.98 11.53 -2.07
C PHE A 98 11.40 12.71 -2.85
N SER A 99 10.11 13.01 -2.66
CA SER A 99 9.51 14.22 -3.23
C SER A 99 10.19 15.49 -2.70
N LYS A 100 10.52 15.51 -1.42
CA LYS A 100 11.20 16.67 -0.80
C LYS A 100 12.66 16.80 -1.24
N LEU A 101 13.32 15.70 -1.57
CA LEU A 101 14.68 15.74 -2.10
C LEU A 101 14.72 16.33 -3.51
N GLY A 102 13.67 16.14 -4.29
CA GLY A 102 13.55 16.67 -5.65
C GLY A 102 14.43 15.94 -6.68
N GLY A 103 14.31 16.36 -7.93
CA GLY A 103 15.18 15.89 -9.00
C GLY A 103 14.87 14.49 -9.55
N LEU A 104 13.75 13.91 -9.19
CA LEU A 104 13.33 12.59 -9.67
C LEU A 104 12.11 12.70 -10.56
N GLU A 105 12.15 12.05 -11.71
CA GLU A 105 10.98 11.94 -12.60
C GLU A 105 9.94 10.98 -12.04
N ARG A 106 10.41 9.94 -11.36
CA ARG A 106 9.56 8.89 -10.79
C ARG A 106 9.88 8.70 -9.32
N LEU A 107 8.86 8.83 -8.48
CA LEU A 107 9.02 8.69 -7.04
C LEU A 107 8.86 7.21 -6.62
N PRO A 108 9.70 6.72 -5.71
CA PRO A 108 9.48 5.41 -5.11
C PRO A 108 8.24 5.45 -4.22
N PHE A 109 7.55 4.34 -4.10
CA PHE A 109 6.39 4.22 -3.20
C PHE A 109 6.50 3.04 -2.24
N ARG A 110 7.41 2.10 -2.49
CA ARG A 110 7.73 1.00 -1.58
C ARG A 110 9.09 1.21 -0.95
N LEU A 111 9.27 0.71 0.25
CA LEU A 111 10.55 0.80 0.95
C LEU A 111 11.70 0.18 0.15
N LYS A 112 11.47 -0.98 -0.45
CA LYS A 112 12.47 -1.65 -1.30
C LYS A 112 12.94 -0.77 -2.44
N ASP A 113 12.00 -0.17 -3.16
CA ASP A 113 12.30 0.69 -4.30
C ASP A 113 13.11 1.92 -3.88
N ALA A 114 12.77 2.49 -2.72
CA ALA A 114 13.50 3.61 -2.14
C ALA A 114 14.92 3.25 -1.77
N VAL A 115 15.13 2.08 -1.18
CA VAL A 115 16.47 1.58 -0.83
C VAL A 115 17.31 1.35 -2.09
N ASP A 116 16.76 0.71 -3.11
CA ASP A 116 17.44 0.46 -4.36
C ASP A 116 17.83 1.75 -5.07
N LEU A 117 16.92 2.73 -5.09
CA LEU A 117 17.17 4.05 -5.66
C LEU A 117 18.27 4.78 -4.88
N PHE A 118 18.22 4.74 -3.56
CA PHE A 118 19.23 5.37 -2.72
C PHE A 118 20.63 4.79 -2.97
N LYS A 119 20.74 3.48 -3.11
CA LYS A 119 22.00 2.82 -3.45
C LYS A 119 22.55 3.26 -4.79
N LYS A 120 21.69 3.42 -5.80
CA LYS A 120 22.07 3.96 -7.12
C LYS A 120 22.58 5.38 -7.02
N LEU A 121 21.88 6.24 -6.25
CA LEU A 121 22.27 7.64 -6.09
C LEU A 121 23.59 7.80 -5.33
N ARG A 122 23.92 6.87 -4.44
CA ARG A 122 25.18 6.88 -3.70
C ARG A 122 26.39 6.47 -4.52
N GLY A 123 26.18 5.94 -5.64
CA GLY A 123 27.27 5.63 -6.38
C GLY A 123 27.59 4.47 -6.97
N GLN A 124 26.69 4.43 -6.91
CA GLN A 124 26.93 3.77 -7.51
C GLN A 124 27.17 2.99 -8.31
#